data_7038b30910b27a195e93d30f56f1a80f
#
_entry.id   7038b30910b27a195e93d30f56f1a80f
#
_cell.length_a   1.000
_cell.length_b   1.000
_cell.length_c   1.000
_cell.angle_alpha   90.00
_cell.angle_beta   90.00
_cell.angle_gamma   90.00
#
_symmetry.space_group_name_H-M   'P 1'
#
loop_
_entity.id
_entity.type
_entity.pdbx_description
1 polymer ?
#
loop_
_entity_poly.entity_id
_entity_poly.type
_entity_poly.pdbx_seq_one_letter_code
_entity_poly.pdbx_strand_id
1 'polypeptide(L)'
;MLETRSDRVQRLHSRWLSRLVIAAAIPACADELDRESMTSAAVAPKLAWQVVVNNGVQVPSDARNFNSYNQPSINIAQLVVFRARSRGGAGGEPAHGVFARDMAARTSVISVFDRTTVVPQPNNLGTTFVEPPSFPRIDMSSDTIASRGGHPPVWEYMLPDGSETRAGTTGIYTNPFGALITGASNVGAAPGFEFFAVPYTSSIKFDVFPGAPAVTDGNTIVFKGNHTDGGAQTGVYYRDLTDAAIPGPGATTLAPAGGTSPVILIADTKTLIPGTSTLFGSTAPPSAAGRRAVFAGFDIEAAPTLGGIYQAPLSGAKPPLTALVKIGDKVPGETNEVFDKLGEGLSFDGRFVAFWGAWGSETRALLLVCPTEGNRDRVAYCNAQHPDGFATTVPANQGIFVHDTWLRVTYAVAKTADDFDDFVYWNFSGRVPGTGGSEDDDGEPARWRSASFVAVSGLVYDGLDDATFHAAFKARTGATNGIYLRRGPGRTKFQTVVETGMSGTVFDPAAVASDEETGETVVLPVTEMGIERDGFRGSSLVVNVSMGTEEAGWAGIYLTTVR
;
A
#
# COMPACT_ATOMS: atom_id res chain seq x y z
N MET A 1 -42.36 33.93 -28.57
CA MET A 1 -42.47 34.89 -27.48
C MET A 1 -41.30 34.55 -26.56
N LEU A 2 -40.11 35.14 -26.77
CA LEU A 2 -39.70 36.46 -26.27
C LEU A 2 -39.59 36.39 -24.73
N GLU A 3 -38.52 36.61 -24.00
CA GLU A 3 -37.30 37.43 -24.17
C GLU A 3 -36.36 37.02 -23.00
N THR A 4 -35.07 36.76 -23.20
CA THR A 4 -33.87 37.61 -23.15
C THR A 4 -33.71 38.58 -21.98
N ARG A 5 -32.59 38.48 -21.31
CA ARG A 5 -31.59 39.49 -20.91
C ARG A 5 -30.83 39.03 -19.68
N SER A 6 -29.55 38.83 -19.76
CA SER A 6 -28.39 39.75 -20.00
C SER A 6 -27.94 40.56 -18.79
N ASP A 7 -26.68 40.35 -18.43
CA ASP A 7 -25.64 41.29 -17.95
C ASP A 7 -25.70 41.94 -16.59
N ARG A 8 -24.61 41.77 -15.83
CA ARG A 8 -23.52 42.74 -15.51
C ARG A 8 -22.77 42.27 -14.27
N VAL A 9 -21.54 41.93 -14.40
CA VAL A 9 -20.28 42.67 -14.15
C VAL A 9 -20.41 43.84 -13.17
N GLN A 10 -19.75 43.73 -12.02
CA GLN A 10 -18.96 44.85 -11.51
C GLN A 10 -17.95 44.40 -10.46
N ARG A 11 -16.69 44.69 -10.78
CA ARG A 11 -15.54 44.72 -9.88
C ARG A 11 -15.71 45.89 -8.91
N LEU A 12 -15.21 45.71 -7.70
CA LEU A 12 -14.74 46.86 -6.90
C LEU A 12 -13.52 46.47 -6.08
N HIS A 13 -12.45 47.15 -6.41
CA HIS A 13 -11.22 47.31 -5.66
C HIS A 13 -11.43 48.16 -4.43
N SER A 14 -10.65 47.92 -3.38
CA SER A 14 -9.79 48.88 -2.66
C SER A 14 -9.46 48.31 -1.29
N ARG A 15 -8.17 48.06 -0.98
CA ARG A 15 -7.17 49.01 -0.43
C ARG A 15 -7.47 49.48 0.98
N TRP A 16 -6.51 49.27 1.84
CA TRP A 16 -5.78 50.06 2.82
C TRP A 16 -5.46 49.22 4.05
N LEU A 17 -4.15 48.89 4.29
CA LEU A 17 -3.09 49.63 5.02
C LEU A 17 -3.45 49.94 6.46
N SER A 18 -2.77 49.42 7.48
CA SER A 18 -1.56 49.95 8.05
C SER A 18 -1.23 49.34 9.43
N ARG A 19 -0.01 48.91 9.61
CA ARG A 19 0.91 49.11 10.74
C ARG A 19 0.40 48.96 12.17
N LEU A 20 1.06 48.08 12.93
CA LEU A 20 1.79 48.52 14.10
C LEU A 20 2.97 47.58 14.43
N VAL A 21 4.17 48.11 14.35
CA VAL A 21 5.41 47.55 14.87
C VAL A 21 5.46 47.95 16.34
N ILE A 22 5.60 46.98 17.24
CA ILE A 22 6.10 47.24 18.59
C ILE A 22 7.37 46.41 18.77
N ALA A 23 8.49 47.09 18.70
CA ALA A 23 9.78 46.58 19.13
C ALA A 23 9.86 46.69 20.64
N ALA A 24 10.04 45.56 21.33
CA ALA A 24 10.51 45.56 22.71
C ALA A 24 11.92 44.94 22.71
N ALA A 25 12.90 45.78 22.94
CA ALA A 25 14.28 45.42 23.22
C ALA A 25 14.38 44.89 24.66
N ILE A 26 14.98 43.72 24.84
CA ILE A 26 15.52 43.26 26.12
C ILE A 26 16.99 42.84 25.88
N PRO A 27 17.89 43.19 26.82
CA PRO A 27 19.32 43.24 26.55
C PRO A 27 20.00 41.88 26.58
N ALA A 28 21.05 41.78 25.79
CA ALA A 28 22.02 40.72 25.75
C ALA A 28 22.76 40.59 27.09
N CYS A 29 22.76 39.39 27.66
CA CYS A 29 23.87 38.94 28.48
C CYS A 29 24.58 37.82 27.68
N ALA A 30 25.80 38.14 27.28
CA ALA A 30 26.74 37.22 26.72
C ALA A 30 27.19 36.23 27.81
N ASP A 31 27.06 34.97 27.52
CA ASP A 31 27.96 33.94 28.04
C ASP A 31 28.45 33.13 26.84
N GLU A 32 29.66 33.50 26.43
CA GLU A 32 30.51 32.67 25.58
C GLU A 32 30.94 31.45 26.40
N LEU A 33 30.32 30.32 26.14
CA LEU A 33 30.90 29.02 26.47
C LEU A 33 31.21 28.26 25.19
N ASP A 34 32.49 28.04 25.02
CA ASP A 34 33.20 27.28 24.02
C ASP A 34 32.37 26.16 23.36
N ARG A 35 31.98 26.37 22.12
CA ARG A 35 31.68 25.27 21.19
C ARG A 35 33.02 24.78 20.63
N GLU A 36 33.70 23.96 21.39
CA GLU A 36 34.75 23.11 20.83
C GLU A 36 34.17 22.25 19.72
N SER A 37 34.80 22.33 18.59
CA SER A 37 34.67 21.57 17.38
C SER A 37 34.17 20.16 17.60
N MET A 38 32.92 19.87 17.28
CA MET A 38 32.50 18.52 16.98
C MET A 38 33.09 18.13 15.62
N THR A 39 34.19 17.42 15.69
CA THR A 39 34.80 16.67 14.63
C THR A 39 33.78 15.96 13.76
N SER A 40 33.85 16.28 12.48
CA SER A 40 33.45 15.47 11.32
C SER A 40 32.63 14.22 11.65
N ALA A 41 31.33 14.36 11.82
CA ALA A 41 30.42 13.24 11.69
C ALA A 41 30.64 12.67 10.28
N ALA A 42 31.05 11.40 10.19
CA ALA A 42 31.13 10.71 8.91
C ALA A 42 29.79 10.91 8.19
N VAL A 43 29.83 11.66 7.08
CA VAL A 43 28.65 11.87 6.25
C VAL A 43 28.18 10.49 5.83
N ALA A 44 26.95 10.12 6.20
CA ALA A 44 26.37 8.85 5.77
C ALA A 44 26.51 8.76 4.24
N PRO A 45 26.92 7.60 3.71
CA PRO A 45 27.16 7.48 2.27
C PRO A 45 25.90 7.91 1.51
N LYS A 46 26.05 8.85 0.59
CA LYS A 46 24.96 9.36 -0.22
C LYS A 46 24.39 8.20 -1.04
N LEU A 47 23.10 7.94 -0.92
CA LEU A 47 22.42 6.92 -1.70
C LEU A 47 22.50 7.26 -3.19
N ALA A 48 22.85 6.27 -4.02
CA ALA A 48 22.87 6.40 -5.47
C ALA A 48 21.54 5.86 -6.03
N TRP A 49 20.83 6.69 -6.79
CA TRP A 49 19.52 6.37 -7.31
C TRP A 49 19.56 5.94 -8.78
N GLN A 50 18.69 5.01 -9.13
CA GLN A 50 18.42 4.58 -10.49
C GLN A 50 16.94 4.79 -10.77
N VAL A 51 16.63 5.38 -11.91
CA VAL A 51 15.24 5.58 -12.35
C VAL A 51 14.68 4.24 -12.80
N VAL A 52 13.60 3.77 -12.14
CA VAL A 52 12.80 2.63 -12.60
C VAL A 52 11.86 3.09 -13.70
N VAL A 53 11.10 4.15 -13.43
CA VAL A 53 10.18 4.80 -14.36
C VAL A 53 9.93 6.23 -13.89
N ASN A 54 9.66 7.14 -14.82
CA ASN A 54 9.32 8.53 -14.54
C ASN A 54 8.33 9.09 -15.58
N ASN A 55 7.94 10.35 -15.44
CA ASN A 55 7.00 11.03 -16.34
C ASN A 55 7.52 11.18 -17.79
N GLY A 56 8.80 10.93 -18.04
CA GLY A 56 9.38 10.89 -19.40
C GLY A 56 9.17 9.56 -20.13
N VAL A 57 8.72 8.51 -19.43
CA VAL A 57 8.54 7.17 -20.00
C VAL A 57 7.11 6.99 -20.51
N GLN A 58 6.99 6.50 -21.75
CA GLN A 58 5.71 6.17 -22.37
C GLN A 58 5.10 4.90 -21.74
N VAL A 59 3.77 4.90 -21.55
CA VAL A 59 3.03 3.72 -21.12
C VAL A 59 3.07 2.66 -22.23
N PRO A 60 3.43 1.40 -21.95
CA PRO A 60 3.62 0.37 -22.99
C PRO A 60 2.43 0.16 -23.93
N SER A 61 1.20 0.38 -23.45
CA SER A 61 -0.05 0.17 -24.19
C SER A 61 -0.71 1.47 -24.69
N ASP A 62 -0.04 2.64 -24.55
CA ASP A 62 -0.63 3.94 -24.83
C ASP A 62 0.42 4.91 -25.42
N ALA A 63 -0.04 5.92 -26.17
CA ALA A 63 0.85 6.95 -26.69
C ALA A 63 1.26 8.01 -25.64
N ARG A 64 0.61 8.02 -24.50
CA ARG A 64 0.87 8.99 -23.41
C ARG A 64 1.94 8.48 -22.48
N ASN A 65 2.63 9.39 -21.82
CA ASN A 65 3.59 9.06 -20.78
C ASN A 65 2.89 8.77 -19.44
N PHE A 66 3.60 8.07 -18.58
CA PHE A 66 3.21 7.94 -17.19
C PHE A 66 3.13 9.30 -16.50
N ASN A 67 2.25 9.41 -15.49
CA ASN A 67 2.06 10.65 -14.75
C ASN A 67 1.94 10.46 -13.24
N SER A 68 1.42 9.34 -12.78
CA SER A 68 1.32 9.08 -11.34
C SER A 68 1.58 7.62 -11.01
N TYR A 69 2.11 7.40 -9.81
CA TYR A 69 2.63 6.12 -9.36
C TYR A 69 2.15 5.82 -7.95
N ASN A 70 1.81 4.56 -7.69
CA ASN A 70 1.65 4.06 -6.33
C ASN A 70 2.96 3.41 -5.84
N GLN A 71 3.00 3.08 -4.56
CA GLN A 71 4.16 2.48 -3.92
C GLN A 71 4.54 1.16 -4.61
N PRO A 72 5.81 0.99 -5.00
CA PRO A 72 6.30 -0.18 -5.71
C PRO A 72 6.69 -1.31 -4.76
N SER A 73 6.69 -2.54 -5.30
CA SER A 73 7.28 -3.73 -4.67
C SER A 73 8.47 -4.23 -5.50
N ILE A 74 9.39 -4.96 -4.86
CA ILE A 74 10.60 -5.49 -5.49
C ILE A 74 10.92 -6.90 -4.97
N ASN A 75 11.51 -7.76 -5.81
CA ASN A 75 12.08 -9.04 -5.39
C ASN A 75 13.62 -8.96 -5.23
N ILE A 76 14.22 -10.05 -4.77
CA ILE A 76 15.68 -10.12 -4.61
C ILE A 76 16.45 -10.07 -5.94
N ALA A 77 15.82 -10.42 -7.05
CA ALA A 77 16.38 -10.34 -8.41
C ALA A 77 16.26 -8.92 -9.02
N GLN A 78 15.73 -7.95 -8.28
CA GLN A 78 15.50 -6.57 -8.71
C GLN A 78 14.43 -6.41 -9.80
N LEU A 79 13.48 -7.32 -9.91
CA LEU A 79 12.25 -7.07 -10.66
C LEU A 79 11.35 -6.16 -9.82
N VAL A 80 11.12 -4.93 -10.31
CA VAL A 80 10.25 -3.94 -9.67
C VAL A 80 8.87 -4.00 -10.29
N VAL A 81 7.83 -4.09 -9.47
CA VAL A 81 6.44 -4.07 -9.90
C VAL A 81 5.71 -2.89 -9.28
N PHE A 82 4.86 -2.24 -10.06
CA PHE A 82 4.16 -1.03 -9.62
C PHE A 82 2.84 -0.83 -10.35
N ARG A 83 1.93 -0.12 -9.71
CA ARG A 83 0.73 0.42 -10.33
C ARG A 83 0.99 1.85 -10.76
N ALA A 84 0.62 2.19 -11.99
CA ALA A 84 0.78 3.54 -12.52
C ALA A 84 -0.31 3.88 -13.53
N ARG A 85 -0.40 5.16 -13.86
CA ARG A 85 -1.34 5.68 -14.87
C ARG A 85 -0.76 6.84 -15.65
N SER A 86 -1.29 7.07 -16.87
CA SER A 86 -1.06 8.28 -17.64
C SER A 86 -1.95 9.45 -17.17
N ARG A 87 -1.74 10.64 -17.70
CA ARG A 87 -2.74 11.72 -17.61
C ARG A 87 -4.01 11.33 -18.33
N GLY A 88 -5.16 11.68 -17.75
CA GLY A 88 -6.43 11.77 -18.46
C GLY A 88 -6.52 13.07 -19.26
N GLY A 89 -7.71 13.40 -19.79
CA GLY A 89 -8.00 14.66 -20.47
C GLY A 89 -8.64 14.45 -21.83
N ALA A 90 -8.37 15.33 -22.80
CA ALA A 90 -8.96 15.28 -24.14
C ALA A 90 -8.70 13.97 -24.90
N GLY A 91 -7.68 13.21 -24.52
CA GLY A 91 -7.38 11.86 -25.04
C GLY A 91 -8.21 10.73 -24.40
N GLY A 92 -9.21 11.04 -23.57
CA GLY A 92 -10.05 10.07 -22.88
C GLY A 92 -9.56 9.72 -21.47
N GLU A 93 -10.06 8.61 -20.94
CA GLU A 93 -9.67 8.12 -19.63
C GLU A 93 -8.18 7.76 -19.59
N PRO A 94 -7.51 7.91 -18.42
CA PRO A 94 -6.11 7.55 -18.30
C PRO A 94 -5.88 6.07 -18.58
N ALA A 95 -4.81 5.76 -19.31
CA ALA A 95 -4.27 4.41 -19.32
C ALA A 95 -3.75 4.11 -17.93
N HIS A 96 -4.14 2.98 -17.36
CA HIS A 96 -3.65 2.53 -16.07
C HIS A 96 -3.55 1.01 -16.01
N GLY A 97 -2.65 0.54 -15.18
CA GLY A 97 -2.35 -0.89 -15.08
C GLY A 97 -1.33 -1.21 -14.00
N VAL A 98 -0.94 -2.46 -14.00
CA VAL A 98 0.22 -3.01 -13.29
C VAL A 98 1.34 -3.21 -14.28
N PHE A 99 2.49 -2.65 -13.95
CA PHE A 99 3.68 -2.66 -14.80
C PHE A 99 4.86 -3.23 -14.03
N ALA A 100 5.86 -3.70 -14.77
CA ALA A 100 7.08 -4.22 -14.18
C ALA A 100 8.31 -3.77 -14.97
N ARG A 101 9.47 -3.71 -14.30
CA ARG A 101 10.77 -3.49 -14.91
C ARG A 101 11.83 -4.30 -14.20
N ASP A 102 12.60 -5.07 -14.97
CA ASP A 102 13.79 -5.74 -14.49
C ASP A 102 14.95 -4.74 -14.45
N MET A 103 15.38 -4.38 -13.24
CA MET A 103 16.44 -3.41 -13.02
C MET A 103 17.83 -4.05 -13.08
N ALA A 104 17.96 -5.35 -12.85
CA ALA A 104 19.22 -6.06 -13.01
C ALA A 104 19.58 -6.19 -14.49
N ALA A 105 18.63 -6.57 -15.34
CA ALA A 105 18.81 -6.64 -16.80
C ALA A 105 18.60 -5.29 -17.50
N ARG A 106 18.12 -4.26 -16.80
CA ARG A 106 17.84 -2.91 -17.32
C ARG A 106 16.92 -2.91 -18.54
N THR A 107 15.87 -3.72 -18.48
CA THR A 107 14.87 -3.82 -19.55
C THR A 107 14.01 -2.57 -19.66
N SER A 108 13.21 -2.48 -20.70
CA SER A 108 12.10 -1.52 -20.78
C SER A 108 11.01 -1.89 -19.78
N VAL A 109 10.15 -0.92 -19.43
CA VAL A 109 8.92 -1.18 -18.67
C VAL A 109 7.99 -2.05 -19.53
N ILE A 110 7.40 -3.07 -18.92
CA ILE A 110 6.40 -3.93 -19.54
C ILE A 110 5.06 -3.82 -18.81
N SER A 111 3.95 -4.03 -19.52
CA SER A 111 2.64 -4.20 -18.91
C SER A 111 2.50 -5.64 -18.40
N VAL A 112 2.13 -5.81 -17.14
CA VAL A 112 1.70 -7.09 -16.57
C VAL A 112 0.22 -7.31 -16.90
N PHE A 113 -0.60 -6.31 -16.64
CA PHE A 113 -1.95 -6.15 -17.17
C PHE A 113 -2.40 -4.69 -17.06
N ASP A 114 -3.27 -4.28 -17.93
CA ASP A 114 -3.86 -2.95 -17.99
C ASP A 114 -5.28 -3.00 -18.53
N ARG A 115 -5.89 -1.85 -18.77
CA ARG A 115 -7.27 -1.74 -19.28
C ARG A 115 -7.51 -2.41 -20.63
N THR A 116 -6.47 -2.69 -21.41
CA THR A 116 -6.59 -3.39 -22.71
C THR A 116 -6.48 -4.90 -22.57
N THR A 117 -6.02 -5.37 -21.42
CA THR A 117 -5.81 -6.79 -21.14
C THR A 117 -7.15 -7.48 -20.89
N VAL A 118 -7.39 -8.57 -21.61
CA VAL A 118 -8.56 -9.42 -21.38
C VAL A 118 -8.41 -10.13 -20.05
N VAL A 119 -9.48 -10.13 -19.24
CA VAL A 119 -9.52 -10.83 -17.95
C VAL A 119 -9.33 -12.33 -18.19
N PRO A 120 -8.37 -12.99 -17.52
CA PRO A 120 -8.14 -14.43 -17.67
C PRO A 120 -9.38 -15.28 -17.31
N GLN A 121 -9.39 -16.53 -17.75
CA GLN A 121 -10.45 -17.47 -17.40
C GLN A 121 -10.65 -17.55 -15.86
N PRO A 122 -11.91 -17.65 -15.38
CA PRO A 122 -13.12 -17.78 -16.20
C PRO A 122 -13.57 -16.41 -16.77
N ASN A 123 -13.57 -16.28 -18.10
CA ASN A 123 -14.08 -15.09 -18.78
C ASN A 123 -14.87 -15.52 -20.03
N ASN A 124 -16.17 -15.67 -19.90
CA ASN A 124 -17.04 -16.04 -21.02
C ASN A 124 -17.52 -14.84 -21.86
N LEU A 125 -17.28 -13.60 -21.39
CA LEU A 125 -17.76 -12.37 -22.04
C LEU A 125 -16.67 -11.60 -22.79
N GLY A 126 -15.40 -12.03 -22.74
CA GLY A 126 -14.27 -11.32 -23.35
C GLY A 126 -13.97 -9.96 -22.71
N THR A 127 -14.36 -9.77 -21.48
CA THR A 127 -14.19 -8.51 -20.72
C THR A 127 -12.72 -8.17 -20.48
N THR A 128 -12.41 -6.87 -20.52
CA THR A 128 -11.11 -6.31 -20.12
C THR A 128 -11.15 -5.73 -18.72
N PHE A 129 -9.97 -5.52 -18.13
CA PHE A 129 -9.89 -4.85 -16.82
C PHE A 129 -10.37 -3.40 -16.90
N VAL A 130 -11.06 -2.95 -15.84
CA VAL A 130 -11.39 -1.55 -15.62
C VAL A 130 -10.28 -0.88 -14.82
N GLU A 131 -9.88 -1.48 -13.69
CA GLU A 131 -8.76 -0.97 -12.90
C GLU A 131 -8.07 -2.05 -12.05
N PRO A 132 -6.78 -1.89 -11.72
CA PRO A 132 -6.12 -2.56 -10.60
C PRO A 132 -6.29 -1.72 -9.31
N PRO A 133 -7.21 -2.07 -8.40
CA PRO A 133 -7.57 -1.21 -7.27
C PRO A 133 -6.60 -1.28 -6.08
N SER A 134 -5.54 -2.11 -6.12
CA SER A 134 -4.57 -2.25 -5.03
C SER A 134 -3.13 -2.18 -5.53
N PHE A 135 -2.18 -2.11 -4.58
CA PHE A 135 -0.77 -2.23 -4.88
C PHE A 135 -0.46 -3.65 -5.38
N PRO A 136 0.29 -3.81 -6.47
CA PRO A 136 0.80 -5.11 -6.86
C PRO A 136 1.89 -5.57 -5.88
N ARG A 137 1.94 -6.86 -5.63
CA ARG A 137 2.97 -7.49 -4.81
C ARG A 137 3.73 -8.51 -5.66
N ILE A 138 4.97 -8.78 -5.29
CA ILE A 138 5.83 -9.73 -5.98
C ILE A 138 6.41 -10.73 -4.97
N ASP A 139 6.54 -11.98 -5.38
CA ASP A 139 7.25 -12.99 -4.61
C ASP A 139 8.71 -12.55 -4.38
N MET A 140 9.17 -12.71 -3.16
CA MET A 140 10.53 -12.32 -2.78
C MET A 140 11.60 -13.02 -3.63
N SER A 141 11.40 -14.28 -4.03
CA SER A 141 12.39 -15.16 -4.66
C SER A 141 12.07 -15.56 -6.09
N SER A 142 10.92 -15.20 -6.62
CA SER A 142 10.52 -15.46 -8.00
C SER A 142 9.95 -14.20 -8.66
N ASP A 143 9.65 -14.29 -9.97
CA ASP A 143 9.07 -13.18 -10.74
C ASP A 143 7.54 -13.19 -10.73
N THR A 144 6.93 -13.98 -9.84
CA THR A 144 5.49 -14.06 -9.72
C THR A 144 4.93 -12.82 -9.07
N ILE A 145 4.02 -12.16 -9.77
CA ILE A 145 3.35 -10.93 -9.36
C ILE A 145 1.89 -11.27 -9.03
N ALA A 146 1.34 -10.65 -8.01
CA ALA A 146 -0.08 -10.74 -7.68
C ALA A 146 -0.67 -9.34 -7.47
N SER A 147 -1.88 -9.12 -7.99
CA SER A 147 -2.63 -7.87 -7.81
C SER A 147 -4.13 -8.13 -7.88
N ARG A 148 -4.92 -7.24 -7.28
CA ARG A 148 -6.36 -7.20 -7.52
C ARG A 148 -6.66 -6.61 -8.90
N GLY A 149 -7.74 -7.09 -9.51
CA GLY A 149 -8.32 -6.49 -10.71
C GLY A 149 -9.82 -6.30 -10.54
N GLY A 150 -10.33 -5.15 -10.98
CA GLY A 150 -11.76 -4.87 -11.11
C GLY A 150 -12.15 -4.88 -12.59
N HIS A 151 -13.33 -5.42 -12.90
CA HIS A 151 -13.82 -5.54 -14.28
C HIS A 151 -15.34 -5.72 -14.30
N PRO A 152 -16.03 -5.49 -15.43
CA PRO A 152 -17.43 -5.88 -15.59
C PRO A 152 -17.65 -7.38 -15.34
N PRO A 153 -18.90 -7.85 -15.12
CA PRO A 153 -19.19 -9.27 -14.96
C PRO A 153 -18.61 -10.12 -16.08
N VAL A 154 -18.00 -11.25 -15.75
CA VAL A 154 -17.32 -12.14 -16.73
C VAL A 154 -18.01 -13.49 -16.89
N TRP A 155 -19.00 -13.79 -16.06
CA TRP A 155 -19.69 -15.07 -16.06
C TRP A 155 -21.21 -14.89 -16.00
N GLU A 156 -21.94 -15.60 -16.84
CA GLU A 156 -23.40 -15.71 -16.82
C GLU A 156 -23.79 -17.13 -16.42
N TYR A 157 -24.73 -17.30 -15.51
CA TYR A 157 -25.24 -18.60 -15.09
C TYR A 157 -26.69 -18.54 -14.61
N MET A 158 -27.36 -19.71 -14.61
CA MET A 158 -28.73 -19.86 -14.17
C MET A 158 -28.79 -20.10 -12.68
N LEU A 159 -29.66 -19.38 -11.98
CA LEU A 159 -30.02 -19.67 -10.61
C LEU A 159 -30.99 -20.87 -10.52
N PRO A 160 -31.15 -21.49 -9.33
CA PRO A 160 -32.08 -22.60 -9.15
C PRO A 160 -33.52 -22.29 -9.49
N ASP A 161 -33.95 -21.03 -9.43
CA ASP A 161 -35.27 -20.54 -9.81
C ASP A 161 -35.46 -20.35 -11.31
N GLY A 162 -34.42 -20.61 -12.10
CA GLY A 162 -34.43 -20.45 -13.57
C GLY A 162 -34.13 -19.04 -14.05
N SER A 163 -33.85 -18.08 -13.17
CA SER A 163 -33.40 -16.75 -13.56
C SER A 163 -31.92 -16.75 -13.93
N GLU A 164 -31.54 -15.89 -14.90
CA GLU A 164 -30.16 -15.67 -15.29
C GLU A 164 -29.51 -14.61 -14.40
N THR A 165 -28.24 -14.82 -14.03
CA THR A 165 -27.47 -13.86 -13.26
C THR A 165 -26.03 -13.78 -13.74
N ARG A 166 -25.30 -12.78 -13.27
CA ARG A 166 -23.92 -12.51 -13.63
C ARG A 166 -23.04 -12.44 -12.40
N ALA A 167 -21.80 -12.91 -12.53
CA ALA A 167 -20.81 -12.87 -11.47
C ALA A 167 -19.41 -12.61 -12.05
N GLY A 168 -18.42 -12.45 -11.17
CA GLY A 168 -17.04 -12.22 -11.53
C GLY A 168 -16.77 -10.76 -11.89
N THR A 169 -16.83 -9.87 -10.90
CA THR A 169 -16.50 -8.44 -11.06
C THR A 169 -15.18 -8.06 -10.45
N THR A 170 -14.59 -8.94 -9.65
CA THR A 170 -13.30 -8.71 -8.98
C THR A 170 -12.58 -10.04 -8.76
N GLY A 171 -11.27 -9.98 -8.76
CA GLY A 171 -10.41 -11.12 -8.53
C GLY A 171 -9.00 -10.74 -8.14
N ILE A 172 -8.21 -11.76 -7.86
CA ILE A 172 -6.77 -11.68 -7.71
C ILE A 172 -6.15 -12.35 -8.93
N TYR A 173 -5.27 -11.61 -9.60
CA TYR A 173 -4.62 -12.01 -10.84
C TYR A 173 -3.11 -12.11 -10.61
N THR A 174 -2.50 -13.13 -11.21
CA THR A 174 -1.10 -13.49 -10.95
C THR A 174 -0.51 -14.21 -12.15
N ASN A 175 0.82 -14.29 -12.26
CA ASN A 175 1.53 -14.84 -13.40
C ASN A 175 2.55 -15.95 -13.06
N PRO A 176 2.24 -16.94 -12.21
CA PRO A 176 3.20 -17.93 -11.73
C PRO A 176 3.82 -18.79 -12.84
N PHE A 177 3.14 -18.90 -13.97
CA PHE A 177 3.55 -19.71 -15.13
C PHE A 177 3.84 -18.86 -16.37
N GLY A 178 4.17 -17.58 -16.15
CA GLY A 178 4.46 -16.59 -17.19
C GLY A 178 3.22 -15.87 -17.71
N ALA A 179 2.13 -16.57 -18.02
CA ALA A 179 0.87 -15.97 -18.41
C ALA A 179 0.07 -15.47 -17.18
N LEU A 180 -0.68 -14.38 -17.37
CA LEU A 180 -1.62 -13.89 -16.35
C LEU A 180 -2.78 -14.89 -16.20
N ILE A 181 -3.09 -15.26 -14.96
CA ILE A 181 -4.17 -16.19 -14.61
C ILE A 181 -5.01 -15.65 -13.47
N THR A 182 -6.20 -16.22 -13.27
CA THR A 182 -7.07 -15.92 -12.13
C THR A 182 -6.67 -16.77 -10.92
N GLY A 183 -6.10 -16.12 -9.92
CA GLY A 183 -5.74 -16.75 -8.65
C GLY A 183 -6.93 -16.94 -7.71
N ALA A 184 -7.79 -15.91 -7.56
CA ALA A 184 -9.05 -15.96 -6.82
C ALA A 184 -10.09 -15.09 -7.55
N SER A 185 -11.36 -15.42 -7.39
CA SER A 185 -12.47 -14.71 -8.04
C SER A 185 -13.74 -14.78 -7.20
N ASN A 186 -14.62 -13.83 -7.38
CA ASN A 186 -15.95 -13.84 -6.77
C ASN A 186 -17.01 -14.64 -7.58
N VAL A 187 -16.59 -15.52 -8.49
CA VAL A 187 -17.47 -16.48 -9.19
C VAL A 187 -17.74 -17.77 -8.42
N GLY A 188 -17.27 -17.91 -7.18
CA GLY A 188 -17.32 -19.15 -6.41
C GLY A 188 -18.72 -19.73 -6.17
N ALA A 189 -19.79 -18.97 -6.38
CA ALA A 189 -21.17 -19.47 -6.35
C ALA A 189 -21.64 -20.04 -7.69
N ALA A 190 -20.91 -19.80 -8.79
CA ALA A 190 -21.28 -20.29 -10.10
C ALA A 190 -20.93 -21.79 -10.23
N PRO A 191 -21.82 -22.63 -10.81
CA PRO A 191 -21.56 -24.06 -11.00
C PRO A 191 -20.26 -24.33 -11.76
N GLY A 192 -19.43 -25.23 -11.20
CA GLY A 192 -18.13 -25.60 -11.75
C GLY A 192 -16.96 -24.70 -11.31
N PHE A 193 -17.23 -23.67 -10.49
CA PHE A 193 -16.20 -22.75 -9.94
C PHE A 193 -16.15 -22.77 -8.41
N GLU A 194 -16.69 -23.80 -7.77
CA GLU A 194 -16.76 -23.96 -6.32
C GLU A 194 -15.36 -23.92 -5.65
N PHE A 195 -14.30 -24.18 -6.39
CA PHE A 195 -12.93 -24.05 -5.90
C PHE A 195 -12.49 -22.59 -5.61
N PHE A 196 -13.26 -21.60 -6.08
CA PHE A 196 -13.15 -20.19 -5.67
C PHE A 196 -14.09 -19.82 -4.53
N ALA A 197 -14.96 -20.71 -4.06
CA ALA A 197 -15.89 -20.43 -2.97
C ALA A 197 -15.16 -20.24 -1.65
N VAL A 198 -15.86 -19.62 -0.71
CA VAL A 198 -15.41 -19.53 0.69
C VAL A 198 -15.32 -20.93 1.28
N PRO A 199 -14.18 -21.33 1.84
CA PRO A 199 -14.00 -22.67 2.42
C PRO A 199 -15.02 -23.00 3.51
N TYR A 200 -15.44 -24.28 3.56
CA TYR A 200 -16.40 -24.82 4.54
C TYR A 200 -17.81 -24.23 4.46
N THR A 201 -18.14 -23.63 3.33
CA THR A 201 -19.51 -23.19 3.02
C THR A 201 -20.03 -23.92 1.79
N SER A 202 -21.34 -24.01 1.62
CA SER A 202 -21.95 -24.52 0.41
C SER A 202 -22.23 -23.37 -0.53
N SER A 203 -21.30 -23.08 -1.44
CA SER A 203 -21.51 -22.11 -2.53
C SER A 203 -21.57 -20.64 -2.14
N ILE A 204 -20.98 -20.25 -0.99
CA ILE A 204 -20.81 -18.83 -0.67
C ILE A 204 -19.62 -18.28 -1.45
N LYS A 205 -19.83 -17.21 -2.20
CA LYS A 205 -18.79 -16.49 -2.91
C LYS A 205 -18.10 -15.45 -2.00
N PHE A 206 -16.89 -15.05 -2.36
CA PHE A 206 -16.31 -13.81 -1.86
C PHE A 206 -17.05 -12.61 -2.47
N ASP A 207 -17.30 -11.59 -1.67
CA ASP A 207 -17.87 -10.32 -2.14
C ASP A 207 -16.75 -9.42 -2.68
N VAL A 208 -15.63 -9.34 -1.96
CA VAL A 208 -14.49 -8.51 -2.30
C VAL A 208 -13.19 -9.06 -1.68
N PHE A 209 -12.04 -8.68 -2.26
CA PHE A 209 -10.69 -8.99 -1.78
C PHE A 209 -10.02 -7.71 -1.28
N PRO A 210 -10.19 -7.29 -0.02
CA PRO A 210 -9.62 -6.03 0.49
C PRO A 210 -8.09 -6.06 0.57
N GLY A 211 -7.47 -4.92 0.27
CA GLY A 211 -6.02 -4.74 0.35
C GLY A 211 -5.25 -5.39 -0.79
N ALA A 212 -3.94 -5.45 -0.64
CA ALA A 212 -3.05 -6.09 -1.59
C ALA A 212 -2.88 -7.58 -1.25
N PRO A 213 -3.01 -8.50 -2.22
CA PRO A 213 -2.65 -9.90 -2.01
C PRO A 213 -1.15 -10.04 -1.82
N ALA A 214 -0.70 -11.10 -1.15
CA ALA A 214 0.70 -11.52 -1.13
C ALA A 214 0.88 -12.75 -2.02
N VAL A 215 2.12 -12.98 -2.44
CA VAL A 215 2.52 -14.18 -3.18
C VAL A 215 3.83 -14.72 -2.62
N THR A 216 3.97 -16.03 -2.58
CA THR A 216 5.15 -16.72 -2.08
C THR A 216 5.36 -18.03 -2.80
N ASP A 217 6.59 -18.54 -2.76
CA ASP A 217 6.96 -19.86 -3.29
C ASP A 217 6.67 -20.01 -4.78
N GLY A 218 6.61 -18.91 -5.50
CA GLY A 218 6.38 -18.82 -6.95
C GLY A 218 4.94 -19.05 -7.39
N ASN A 219 4.10 -19.78 -6.64
CA ASN A 219 2.77 -20.17 -7.07
C ASN A 219 1.69 -20.20 -5.98
N THR A 220 1.97 -19.64 -4.80
CA THR A 220 1.00 -19.57 -3.70
C THR A 220 0.58 -18.14 -3.47
N ILE A 221 -0.70 -17.83 -3.67
CA ILE A 221 -1.29 -16.53 -3.32
C ILE A 221 -1.90 -16.57 -1.92
N VAL A 222 -1.75 -15.46 -1.18
CA VAL A 222 -2.33 -15.27 0.15
C VAL A 222 -3.08 -13.96 0.16
N PHE A 223 -4.32 -13.96 0.65
CA PHE A 223 -5.18 -12.79 0.51
C PHE A 223 -6.21 -12.68 1.64
N LYS A 224 -6.70 -11.46 1.85
CA LYS A 224 -7.90 -11.19 2.62
C LYS A 224 -9.12 -11.32 1.72
N GLY A 225 -10.17 -11.97 2.22
CA GLY A 225 -11.46 -12.06 1.55
C GLY A 225 -12.59 -11.68 2.50
N ASN A 226 -13.54 -10.88 2.01
CA ASN A 226 -14.79 -10.61 2.71
C ASN A 226 -15.92 -11.34 2.01
N HIS A 227 -16.90 -11.78 2.78
CA HIS A 227 -18.10 -12.45 2.28
C HIS A 227 -19.29 -12.23 3.24
N THR A 228 -20.48 -12.55 2.77
CA THR A 228 -21.71 -12.48 3.57
C THR A 228 -22.22 -13.89 3.84
N ASP A 229 -22.34 -14.25 5.13
CA ASP A 229 -22.88 -15.53 5.61
C ASP A 229 -23.58 -15.30 6.96
N GLY A 230 -24.87 -14.95 6.90
CA GLY A 230 -25.64 -14.55 8.08
C GLY A 230 -25.23 -13.20 8.68
N GLY A 231 -24.32 -12.48 8.02
CA GLY A 231 -23.73 -11.20 8.37
C GLY A 231 -22.39 -11.01 7.67
N ALA A 232 -21.79 -9.82 7.78
CA ALA A 232 -20.49 -9.52 7.21
C ALA A 232 -19.40 -10.36 7.89
N GLN A 233 -18.60 -11.05 7.08
CA GLN A 233 -17.50 -11.92 7.50
C GLN A 233 -16.22 -11.49 6.83
N THR A 234 -15.08 -11.69 7.48
CA THR A 234 -13.75 -11.44 6.92
C THR A 234 -12.79 -12.56 7.30
N GLY A 235 -11.83 -12.83 6.45
CA GLY A 235 -10.82 -13.85 6.73
C GLY A 235 -9.57 -13.70 5.87
N VAL A 236 -8.55 -14.47 6.23
CA VAL A 236 -7.31 -14.63 5.49
C VAL A 236 -7.25 -16.03 4.92
N TYR A 237 -6.92 -16.11 3.66
CA TYR A 237 -6.98 -17.32 2.86
C TYR A 237 -5.71 -17.48 2.02
N TYR A 238 -5.45 -18.70 1.55
CA TYR A 238 -4.43 -18.94 0.54
C TYR A 238 -4.91 -19.94 -0.51
N ARG A 239 -4.23 -19.98 -1.65
CA ARG A 239 -4.47 -20.93 -2.72
C ARG A 239 -3.15 -21.27 -3.38
N ASP A 240 -2.87 -22.58 -3.50
CA ASP A 240 -1.78 -23.10 -4.32
C ASP A 240 -2.26 -23.21 -5.76
N LEU A 241 -1.52 -22.62 -6.69
CA LEU A 241 -1.84 -22.58 -8.10
C LEU A 241 -1.06 -23.69 -8.83
N THR A 242 -1.66 -24.27 -9.85
CA THR A 242 -1.04 -25.30 -10.70
C THR A 242 -1.10 -24.88 -12.16
N ASP A 243 -0.14 -25.39 -12.95
CA ASP A 243 -0.12 -25.19 -14.40
C ASP A 243 -1.17 -26.10 -15.08
N ALA A 244 -2.44 -25.84 -14.78
CA ALA A 244 -3.56 -26.59 -15.30
C ALA A 244 -4.72 -25.67 -15.68
N ALA A 245 -5.46 -26.06 -16.71
CA ALA A 245 -6.63 -25.32 -17.17
C ALA A 245 -7.75 -25.36 -16.12
N ILE A 246 -8.56 -24.28 -16.09
CA ILE A 246 -9.83 -24.25 -15.38
C ILE A 246 -10.90 -24.81 -16.32
N PRO A 247 -11.73 -25.81 -15.90
CA PRO A 247 -12.87 -26.24 -16.67
C PRO A 247 -13.91 -25.11 -16.77
N GLY A 248 -14.54 -24.96 -17.90
CA GLY A 248 -15.60 -23.98 -18.10
C GLY A 248 -16.09 -23.93 -19.54
N PRO A 249 -17.30 -23.42 -19.80
CA PRO A 249 -17.79 -23.22 -21.16
C PRO A 249 -16.87 -22.27 -21.92
N GLY A 250 -16.41 -22.67 -23.08
CA GLY A 250 -15.53 -21.91 -23.97
C GLY A 250 -14.04 -21.99 -23.67
N ALA A 251 -13.59 -22.84 -22.73
CA ALA A 251 -12.17 -23.15 -22.56
C ALA A 251 -11.65 -23.93 -23.80
N THR A 252 -11.40 -23.23 -24.89
CA THR A 252 -10.84 -23.81 -26.12
C THR A 252 -9.32 -23.74 -26.16
N THR A 253 -8.66 -23.17 -25.18
CA THR A 253 -7.20 -23.05 -25.11
C THR A 253 -6.65 -23.77 -23.89
N LEU A 254 -5.62 -24.58 -24.13
CA LEU A 254 -4.83 -25.27 -23.10
C LEU A 254 -3.86 -24.32 -22.36
N ALA A 255 -4.19 -23.05 -22.26
CA ALA A 255 -3.36 -22.12 -21.50
C ALA A 255 -3.47 -22.40 -19.99
N PRO A 256 -2.37 -22.27 -19.23
CA PRO A 256 -2.41 -22.38 -17.77
C PRO A 256 -3.44 -21.40 -17.20
N ALA A 257 -4.27 -21.88 -16.29
CA ALA A 257 -5.33 -21.07 -15.69
C ALA A 257 -5.38 -21.20 -14.15
N GLY A 258 -4.34 -21.74 -13.53
CA GLY A 258 -4.20 -21.86 -12.08
C GLY A 258 -4.80 -23.12 -11.48
N GLY A 259 -5.40 -24.00 -12.28
CA GLY A 259 -6.01 -25.27 -11.84
C GLY A 259 -7.24 -25.09 -10.95
N THR A 260 -7.71 -26.21 -10.41
CA THR A 260 -8.92 -26.30 -9.58
C THR A 260 -8.63 -26.54 -8.09
N SER A 261 -7.39 -26.31 -7.62
CA SER A 261 -7.10 -26.35 -6.18
C SER A 261 -8.01 -25.40 -5.43
N PRO A 262 -8.64 -25.83 -4.35
CA PRO A 262 -9.58 -24.98 -3.62
C PRO A 262 -8.86 -23.86 -2.86
N VAL A 263 -9.58 -22.80 -2.57
CA VAL A 263 -9.16 -21.81 -1.56
C VAL A 263 -9.11 -22.47 -0.19
N ILE A 264 -8.10 -22.15 0.60
CA ILE A 264 -7.86 -22.72 1.93
C ILE A 264 -7.92 -21.60 2.96
N LEU A 265 -8.67 -21.84 4.04
CA LEU A 265 -8.82 -20.92 5.16
C LEU A 265 -7.56 -20.96 6.05
N ILE A 266 -7.03 -19.79 6.38
CA ILE A 266 -6.04 -19.60 7.45
C ILE A 266 -6.75 -19.22 8.75
N ALA A 267 -7.50 -18.13 8.74
CA ALA A 267 -8.29 -17.64 9.87
C ALA A 267 -9.42 -16.73 9.38
N ASP A 268 -10.52 -16.74 10.07
CA ASP A 268 -11.71 -15.91 9.81
C ASP A 268 -12.39 -15.48 11.10
N THR A 269 -13.51 -14.78 10.98
CA THR A 269 -14.35 -14.35 12.11
C THR A 269 -15.01 -15.49 12.87
N LYS A 270 -14.87 -16.74 12.43
CA LYS A 270 -15.30 -17.96 13.15
C LYS A 270 -14.12 -18.69 13.82
N THR A 271 -12.90 -18.14 13.70
CA THR A 271 -11.68 -18.69 14.29
C THR A 271 -11.41 -18.04 15.65
N LEU A 272 -11.04 -18.84 16.65
CA LEU A 272 -10.64 -18.31 17.97
C LEU A 272 -9.28 -17.60 17.89
N ILE A 273 -9.17 -16.49 18.58
CA ILE A 273 -7.88 -15.84 18.86
C ILE A 273 -7.03 -16.79 19.70
N PRO A 274 -5.82 -17.17 19.28
CA PRO A 274 -5.00 -18.14 19.97
C PRO A 274 -4.80 -17.85 21.45
N GLY A 275 -5.13 -18.84 22.29
CA GLY A 275 -5.01 -18.75 23.75
C GLY A 275 -6.18 -18.05 24.44
N THR A 276 -7.27 -17.78 23.73
CA THR A 276 -8.49 -17.15 24.27
C THR A 276 -9.74 -17.93 23.90
N SER A 277 -10.90 -17.54 24.48
CA SER A 277 -12.23 -18.02 24.08
C SER A 277 -12.96 -17.02 23.14
N THR A 278 -12.29 -15.96 22.70
CA THR A 278 -12.84 -14.90 21.86
C THR A 278 -12.54 -15.21 20.39
N LEU A 279 -13.50 -14.97 19.52
CA LEU A 279 -13.32 -15.07 18.07
C LEU A 279 -12.63 -13.80 17.51
N PHE A 280 -11.98 -13.93 16.35
CA PHE A 280 -11.61 -12.76 15.59
C PHE A 280 -12.86 -12.00 15.14
N GLY A 281 -12.89 -10.69 15.33
CA GLY A 281 -13.87 -9.79 14.74
C GLY A 281 -13.36 -9.09 13.48
N SER A 282 -12.02 -9.08 13.28
CA SER A 282 -11.40 -8.56 12.06
C SER A 282 -10.08 -9.27 11.74
N THR A 283 -9.73 -9.26 10.45
CA THR A 283 -8.43 -9.71 9.94
C THR A 283 -7.91 -8.68 8.96
N ALA A 284 -6.59 -8.49 8.91
CA ALA A 284 -5.92 -7.57 7.98
C ALA A 284 -5.38 -8.29 6.74
N PRO A 285 -5.08 -7.55 5.65
CA PRO A 285 -4.41 -8.10 4.49
C PRO A 285 -3.03 -8.69 4.86
N PRO A 286 -2.72 -9.91 4.41
CA PRO A 286 -1.51 -10.63 4.81
C PRO A 286 -0.26 -10.14 4.10
N SER A 287 0.90 -10.51 4.65
CA SER A 287 2.19 -10.63 3.96
C SER A 287 2.66 -12.08 3.98
N ALA A 288 3.45 -12.49 2.99
CA ALA A 288 3.90 -13.88 2.89
C ALA A 288 5.32 -13.99 2.35
N ALA A 289 6.08 -14.96 2.86
CA ALA A 289 7.38 -15.36 2.37
C ALA A 289 7.73 -16.77 2.87
N GLY A 290 8.40 -17.57 2.06
CA GLY A 290 8.90 -18.90 2.44
C GLY A 290 7.80 -19.82 2.98
N ARG A 291 6.69 -19.95 2.28
CA ARG A 291 5.49 -20.75 2.65
C ARG A 291 4.93 -20.43 4.03
N ARG A 292 5.04 -19.19 4.46
CA ARG A 292 4.43 -18.68 5.69
C ARG A 292 3.71 -17.37 5.38
N ALA A 293 2.57 -17.18 6.03
CA ALA A 293 1.84 -15.92 6.02
C ALA A 293 1.89 -15.26 7.39
N VAL A 294 1.91 -13.93 7.42
CA VAL A 294 1.72 -13.13 8.61
C VAL A 294 0.56 -12.16 8.38
N PHE A 295 -0.28 -11.98 9.39
CA PHE A 295 -1.41 -11.05 9.35
C PHE A 295 -1.73 -10.52 10.75
N ALA A 296 -2.33 -9.35 10.81
CA ALA A 296 -2.94 -8.83 12.04
C ALA A 296 -4.39 -9.29 12.14
N GLY A 297 -4.83 -9.66 13.34
CA GLY A 297 -6.20 -10.05 13.61
C GLY A 297 -6.62 -9.65 15.03
N PHE A 298 -7.84 -9.12 15.16
CA PHE A 298 -8.32 -8.52 16.40
C PHE A 298 -9.77 -8.96 16.71
N ASP A 299 -10.17 -8.82 17.96
CA ASP A 299 -11.55 -9.05 18.43
C ASP A 299 -12.54 -8.02 17.87
N ILE A 300 -12.14 -6.77 17.73
CA ILE A 300 -12.94 -5.66 17.20
C ILE A 300 -12.05 -4.77 16.31
N GLU A 301 -12.51 -4.44 15.09
CA GLU A 301 -11.73 -3.63 14.15
C GLU A 301 -11.52 -2.19 14.64
N ALA A 302 -12.58 -1.55 15.12
CA ALA A 302 -12.56 -0.12 15.44
C ALA A 302 -11.83 0.21 16.75
N ALA A 303 -11.86 -0.69 17.73
CA ALA A 303 -11.27 -0.49 19.05
C ALA A 303 -10.76 -1.83 19.61
N PRO A 304 -9.69 -2.40 19.06
CA PRO A 304 -9.20 -3.71 19.44
C PRO A 304 -8.77 -3.75 20.90
N THR A 305 -9.20 -4.79 21.62
CA THR A 305 -8.82 -5.07 23.02
C THR A 305 -8.02 -6.36 23.14
N LEU A 306 -8.21 -7.28 22.19
CA LEU A 306 -7.52 -8.56 22.10
C LEU A 306 -7.06 -8.79 20.66
N GLY A 307 -6.04 -9.60 20.52
CA GLY A 307 -5.50 -9.97 19.23
C GLY A 307 -4.04 -9.56 19.07
N GLY A 308 -3.57 -9.53 17.82
CA GLY A 308 -2.18 -9.26 17.54
C GLY A 308 -1.76 -9.64 16.14
N ILE A 309 -0.48 -9.89 15.99
CA ILE A 309 0.16 -10.34 14.76
C ILE A 309 0.40 -11.85 14.85
N TYR A 310 -0.07 -12.57 13.84
CA TYR A 310 -0.03 -14.02 13.79
C TYR A 310 0.73 -14.50 12.57
N GLN A 311 1.41 -15.63 12.73
CA GLN A 311 2.05 -16.38 11.65
C GLN A 311 1.36 -17.72 11.47
N ALA A 312 1.18 -18.13 10.21
CA ALA A 312 0.66 -19.44 9.83
C ALA A 312 1.55 -20.09 8.76
N PRO A 313 1.85 -21.40 8.85
CA PRO A 313 2.42 -22.13 7.73
C PRO A 313 1.36 -22.29 6.63
N LEU A 314 1.77 -22.19 5.37
CA LEU A 314 0.87 -22.40 4.21
C LEU A 314 0.88 -23.89 3.83
N SER A 315 0.35 -24.71 4.71
CA SER A 315 0.27 -26.17 4.55
C SER A 315 -0.98 -26.73 5.22
N GLY A 316 -1.80 -27.44 4.47
CA GLY A 316 -3.05 -28.05 4.95
C GLY A 316 -4.13 -27.03 5.30
N ALA A 317 -5.27 -27.55 5.73
CA ALA A 317 -6.46 -26.78 6.08
C ALA A 317 -6.36 -26.27 7.52
N LYS A 318 -6.76 -25.01 7.75
CA LYS A 318 -6.75 -24.36 9.07
C LYS A 318 -5.40 -24.53 9.79
N PRO A 319 -4.30 -24.01 9.19
CA PRO A 319 -2.99 -24.18 9.77
C PRO A 319 -2.91 -23.57 11.17
N PRO A 320 -2.05 -24.10 12.05
CA PRO A 320 -1.92 -23.57 13.41
C PRO A 320 -1.39 -22.12 13.38
N LEU A 321 -2.05 -21.26 14.15
CA LEU A 321 -1.62 -19.87 14.30
C LEU A 321 -0.61 -19.74 15.43
N THR A 322 0.51 -19.12 15.16
CA THR A 322 1.51 -18.72 16.17
C THR A 322 1.40 -17.22 16.40
N ALA A 323 1.11 -16.79 17.61
CA ALA A 323 1.13 -15.38 17.97
C ALA A 323 2.61 -14.91 18.02
N LEU A 324 2.91 -13.84 17.31
CA LEU A 324 4.21 -13.20 17.28
C LEU A 324 4.27 -12.02 18.25
N VAL A 325 3.30 -11.11 18.16
CA VAL A 325 3.14 -9.95 19.02
C VAL A 325 1.65 -9.75 19.30
N LYS A 326 1.29 -9.43 20.54
CA LYS A 326 -0.10 -9.26 20.97
C LYS A 326 -0.31 -7.89 21.62
N ILE A 327 -1.55 -7.43 21.63
CA ILE A 327 -1.99 -6.39 22.55
C ILE A 327 -1.72 -6.90 23.98
N GLY A 328 -1.09 -6.06 24.81
CA GLY A 328 -0.65 -6.40 26.16
C GLY A 328 0.78 -6.94 26.26
N ASP A 329 1.47 -7.23 25.15
CA ASP A 329 2.89 -7.56 25.19
C ASP A 329 3.73 -6.30 25.48
N LYS A 330 4.89 -6.48 26.15
CA LYS A 330 5.78 -5.39 26.53
C LYS A 330 6.33 -4.64 25.31
N VAL A 331 6.33 -3.32 25.40
CA VAL A 331 6.96 -2.47 24.39
C VAL A 331 8.47 -2.46 24.56
N PRO A 332 9.26 -2.82 23.54
CA PRO A 332 10.71 -2.84 23.62
C PRO A 332 11.31 -1.48 23.95
N GLY A 333 12.12 -1.45 25.03
CA GLY A 333 12.81 -0.25 25.49
C GLY A 333 11.96 0.71 26.32
N GLU A 334 10.70 0.33 26.64
CA GLU A 334 9.85 1.08 27.57
C GLU A 334 9.73 0.35 28.91
N THR A 335 9.64 1.14 29.98
CA THR A 335 9.49 0.58 31.33
C THR A 335 8.02 0.46 31.66
N ASN A 336 7.54 -0.77 31.86
CA ASN A 336 6.16 -1.12 32.25
C ASN A 336 5.07 -0.80 31.20
N GLU A 337 5.43 -0.36 30.00
CA GLU A 337 4.48 -0.12 28.93
C GLU A 337 4.20 -1.40 28.12
N VAL A 338 2.96 -1.51 27.65
CA VAL A 338 2.50 -2.60 26.80
C VAL A 338 1.87 -2.04 25.53
N PHE A 339 1.85 -2.84 24.46
CA PHE A 339 1.15 -2.45 23.23
C PHE A 339 -0.37 -2.38 23.49
N ASP A 340 -0.95 -1.23 23.19
CA ASP A 340 -2.41 -1.03 23.18
C ASP A 340 -2.98 -1.14 21.77
N LYS A 341 -2.16 -0.84 20.76
CA LYS A 341 -2.54 -0.89 19.35
C LYS A 341 -1.42 -1.46 18.50
N LEU A 342 -1.78 -2.23 17.49
CA LEU A 342 -0.88 -2.79 16.49
C LEU A 342 -1.43 -2.47 15.09
N GLY A 343 -0.54 -2.15 14.15
CA GLY A 343 -0.90 -1.80 12.78
C GLY A 343 -1.19 -3.02 11.92
N GLU A 344 -1.99 -2.81 10.90
CA GLU A 344 -2.36 -3.84 9.92
C GLU A 344 -1.35 -3.98 8.76
N GLY A 345 -0.53 -2.95 8.52
CA GLY A 345 0.45 -2.91 7.45
C GLY A 345 1.75 -3.62 7.85
N LEU A 346 1.82 -4.92 7.60
CA LEU A 346 2.95 -5.75 7.98
C LEU A 346 3.92 -5.95 6.81
N SER A 347 5.22 -5.76 7.02
CA SER A 347 6.27 -6.22 6.11
C SER A 347 6.86 -7.52 6.63
N PHE A 348 7.05 -8.51 5.75
CA PHE A 348 7.60 -9.81 6.10
C PHE A 348 8.56 -10.31 5.03
N ASP A 349 9.78 -10.67 5.43
CA ASP A 349 10.83 -11.18 4.54
C ASP A 349 11.13 -12.68 4.73
N GLY A 350 10.28 -13.39 5.49
CA GLY A 350 10.48 -14.80 5.84
C GLY A 350 11.07 -15.03 7.23
N ARG A 351 11.74 -14.04 7.81
CA ARG A 351 12.23 -14.07 9.19
C ARG A 351 11.75 -12.89 10.01
N PHE A 352 11.90 -11.69 9.48
CA PHE A 352 11.58 -10.45 10.18
C PHE A 352 10.21 -9.94 9.81
N VAL A 353 9.42 -9.54 10.81
CA VAL A 353 8.12 -8.89 10.65
C VAL A 353 8.22 -7.47 11.15
N ALA A 354 8.11 -6.49 10.27
CA ALA A 354 8.05 -5.09 10.66
C ALA A 354 6.60 -4.61 10.73
N PHE A 355 6.31 -3.79 11.75
CA PHE A 355 4.98 -3.30 12.06
C PHE A 355 5.02 -1.99 12.82
N TRP A 356 3.88 -1.29 12.82
CA TRP A 356 3.61 -0.15 13.68
C TRP A 356 2.91 -0.61 14.96
N GLY A 357 3.27 0.02 16.10
CA GLY A 357 2.60 -0.20 17.38
C GLY A 357 2.50 1.09 18.19
N ALA A 358 1.51 1.15 19.08
CA ALA A 358 1.32 2.28 19.99
C ALA A 358 1.04 1.78 21.42
N TRP A 359 1.29 2.64 22.40
CA TRP A 359 1.16 2.33 23.81
C TRP A 359 0.77 3.56 24.63
N GLY A 360 0.23 3.31 25.83
CA GLY A 360 -0.20 4.34 26.77
C GLY A 360 -1.49 5.04 26.35
N SER A 361 -2.13 5.71 27.29
CA SER A 361 -3.44 6.34 27.09
C SER A 361 -3.36 7.76 26.50
N GLU A 362 -2.17 8.32 26.36
CA GLU A 362 -1.98 9.66 25.83
C GLU A 362 -2.31 9.73 24.35
N THR A 363 -3.07 10.74 23.97
CA THR A 363 -3.43 11.02 22.58
C THR A 363 -3.16 12.49 22.25
N ARG A 364 -2.91 12.78 21.00
CA ARG A 364 -2.86 14.15 20.48
C ARG A 364 -3.95 14.37 19.43
N ALA A 365 -4.49 15.58 19.44
CA ALA A 365 -5.46 15.99 18.44
C ALA A 365 -4.79 16.19 17.08
N LEU A 366 -5.50 15.82 16.01
CA LEU A 366 -5.09 15.99 14.64
C LEU A 366 -6.30 16.50 13.83
N LEU A 367 -6.11 17.59 13.09
CA LEU A 367 -7.08 18.05 12.10
C LEU A 367 -6.65 17.54 10.73
N LEU A 368 -7.48 16.72 10.12
CA LEU A 368 -7.30 16.23 8.76
C LEU A 368 -8.02 17.18 7.81
N VAL A 369 -7.34 17.57 6.74
CA VAL A 369 -7.91 18.42 5.70
C VAL A 369 -8.10 17.62 4.42
N CYS A 370 -9.13 17.97 3.65
CA CYS A 370 -9.41 17.30 2.39
C CYS A 370 -8.25 17.46 1.41
N PRO A 371 -7.95 16.42 0.59
CA PRO A 371 -6.91 16.52 -0.42
C PRO A 371 -7.25 17.60 -1.44
N THR A 372 -6.25 18.33 -1.90
CA THR A 372 -6.39 19.33 -2.96
C THR A 372 -6.28 18.73 -4.36
N GLU A 373 -5.67 17.53 -4.44
CA GLU A 373 -5.42 16.82 -5.69
C GLU A 373 -6.01 15.41 -5.66
N GLY A 374 -6.18 14.81 -6.84
CA GLY A 374 -6.64 13.43 -6.99
C GLY A 374 -7.91 13.31 -7.82
N ASN A 375 -8.76 12.35 -7.51
CA ASN A 375 -10.06 12.17 -8.17
C ASN A 375 -11.00 13.33 -7.80
N ARG A 376 -11.47 14.08 -8.82
CA ARG A 376 -12.28 15.30 -8.64
C ARG A 376 -13.55 15.05 -7.82
N ASP A 377 -14.25 13.95 -8.07
CA ASP A 377 -15.50 13.64 -7.35
C ASP A 377 -15.23 13.33 -5.89
N ARG A 378 -14.13 12.62 -5.61
CA ARG A 378 -13.71 12.32 -4.23
C ARG A 378 -13.27 13.57 -3.47
N VAL A 379 -12.52 14.46 -4.12
CA VAL A 379 -12.12 15.77 -3.53
C VAL A 379 -13.34 16.62 -3.24
N ALA A 380 -14.26 16.75 -4.20
CA ALA A 380 -15.51 17.49 -4.04
C ALA A 380 -16.39 16.90 -2.91
N TYR A 381 -16.47 15.57 -2.84
CA TYR A 381 -17.23 14.88 -1.81
C TYR A 381 -16.61 15.07 -0.42
N CYS A 382 -15.28 14.98 -0.30
CA CYS A 382 -14.59 15.28 0.94
C CYS A 382 -14.87 16.70 1.43
N ASN A 383 -14.71 17.70 0.55
CA ASN A 383 -14.96 19.11 0.88
C ASN A 383 -16.42 19.37 1.25
N ALA A 384 -17.37 18.66 0.63
CA ALA A 384 -18.79 18.77 0.98
C ALA A 384 -19.10 18.19 2.36
N GLN A 385 -18.42 17.10 2.75
CA GLN A 385 -18.63 16.46 4.06
C GLN A 385 -17.80 17.09 5.18
N HIS A 386 -16.63 17.62 4.89
CA HIS A 386 -15.66 18.13 5.85
C HIS A 386 -15.10 19.49 5.44
N PRO A 387 -15.95 20.53 5.31
CA PRO A 387 -15.53 21.86 4.85
C PRO A 387 -14.47 22.49 5.80
N ASP A 388 -14.57 22.18 7.10
CA ASP A 388 -13.64 22.67 8.14
C ASP A 388 -12.59 21.61 8.52
N GLY A 389 -12.47 20.54 7.74
CA GLY A 389 -11.63 19.40 8.07
C GLY A 389 -12.32 18.40 9.01
N PHE A 390 -11.60 17.33 9.32
CA PHE A 390 -12.05 16.23 10.18
C PHE A 390 -11.11 16.12 11.40
N ALA A 391 -11.64 16.44 12.58
CA ALA A 391 -10.89 16.30 13.81
C ALA A 391 -10.85 14.84 14.27
N THR A 392 -9.65 14.34 14.53
CA THR A 392 -9.40 13.00 15.06
C THR A 392 -8.31 13.02 16.11
N THR A 393 -8.03 11.87 16.72
CA THR A 393 -6.95 11.73 17.69
C THR A 393 -6.03 10.58 17.25
N VAL A 394 -4.73 10.75 17.52
CA VAL A 394 -3.72 9.70 17.30
C VAL A 394 -3.01 9.41 18.62
N PRO A 395 -2.50 8.18 18.83
CA PRO A 395 -1.66 7.89 19.98
C PRO A 395 -0.46 8.84 20.04
N ALA A 396 -0.16 9.40 21.20
CA ALA A 396 1.04 10.21 21.41
C ALA A 396 2.31 9.34 21.39
N ASN A 397 2.23 8.16 21.98
CA ASN A 397 3.33 7.20 22.04
C ASN A 397 3.13 6.12 20.97
N GLN A 398 3.99 6.12 19.98
CA GLN A 398 3.92 5.17 18.86
C GLN A 398 5.32 4.92 18.29
N GLY A 399 5.45 3.86 17.50
CA GLY A 399 6.72 3.52 16.89
C GLY A 399 6.65 2.42 15.84
N ILE A 400 7.80 2.18 15.24
CA ILE A 400 8.06 1.10 14.30
C ILE A 400 8.89 0.04 15.03
N PHE A 401 8.48 -1.21 14.87
CA PHE A 401 9.07 -2.38 15.52
C PHE A 401 9.37 -3.47 14.50
N VAL A 402 10.31 -4.34 14.82
CA VAL A 402 10.64 -5.54 14.05
C VAL A 402 10.66 -6.74 15.00
N HIS A 403 9.89 -7.76 14.67
CA HIS A 403 9.90 -9.05 15.37
C HIS A 403 10.72 -10.08 14.58
N ASP A 404 11.72 -10.67 15.23
CA ASP A 404 12.47 -11.82 14.71
C ASP A 404 11.72 -13.11 15.04
N THR A 405 11.13 -13.75 14.05
CA THR A 405 10.34 -14.98 14.24
C THR A 405 11.17 -16.19 14.69
N TRP A 406 12.49 -16.17 14.48
CA TRP A 406 13.38 -17.26 14.89
C TRP A 406 13.81 -17.10 16.35
N LEU A 407 14.25 -15.89 16.71
CA LEU A 407 14.67 -15.58 18.09
C LEU A 407 13.48 -15.29 19.02
N ARG A 408 12.30 -15.01 18.46
CA ARG A 408 11.08 -14.61 19.18
C ARG A 408 11.29 -13.35 20.03
N VAL A 409 11.99 -12.39 19.46
CA VAL A 409 12.32 -11.11 20.10
C VAL A 409 11.79 -9.98 19.24
N THR A 410 11.20 -8.98 19.88
CA THR A 410 10.80 -7.74 19.24
C THR A 410 11.80 -6.64 19.55
N TYR A 411 12.20 -5.89 18.53
CA TYR A 411 13.14 -4.77 18.61
C TYR A 411 12.41 -3.47 18.28
N ALA A 412 12.70 -2.40 18.99
CA ALA A 412 12.29 -1.06 18.61
C ALA A 412 13.20 -0.54 17.49
N VAL A 413 12.61 -0.09 16.39
CA VAL A 413 13.32 0.56 15.28
C VAL A 413 13.30 2.06 15.47
N ALA A 414 12.12 2.67 15.64
CA ALA A 414 11.95 4.10 15.84
C ALA A 414 10.74 4.34 16.76
N LYS A 415 10.78 5.40 17.54
CA LYS A 415 9.69 5.79 18.44
C LYS A 415 9.49 7.30 18.40
N THR A 416 8.32 7.77 18.81
CA THR A 416 8.05 9.22 18.95
C THR A 416 9.03 9.96 19.87
N ALA A 417 9.68 9.25 20.79
CA ALA A 417 10.76 9.81 21.62
C ALA A 417 12.13 9.93 20.91
N ASP A 418 12.27 9.40 19.68
CA ASP A 418 13.50 9.40 18.89
C ASP A 418 13.50 10.50 17.80
N ASP A 419 12.99 11.68 18.03
CA ASP A 419 12.91 12.82 17.10
C ASP A 419 11.79 12.70 16.03
N PHE A 420 10.84 11.79 16.19
CA PHE A 420 9.68 11.67 15.31
C PHE A 420 8.40 12.08 16.01
N ASP A 421 7.50 12.77 15.28
CA ASP A 421 6.20 13.16 15.79
C ASP A 421 5.12 12.12 15.49
N ASP A 422 5.24 11.43 14.36
CA ASP A 422 4.20 10.55 13.87
C ASP A 422 4.71 9.53 12.84
N PHE A 423 4.08 8.35 12.85
CA PHE A 423 4.28 7.28 11.87
C PHE A 423 2.98 6.94 11.13
N VAL A 424 1.87 7.59 11.48
CA VAL A 424 0.54 7.34 10.92
C VAL A 424 0.20 8.40 9.88
N TYR A 425 -0.22 7.94 8.71
CA TYR A 425 -0.67 8.75 7.59
C TYR A 425 -2.15 8.53 7.35
N TRP A 426 -2.83 9.56 6.92
CA TRP A 426 -4.26 9.52 6.68
C TRP A 426 -4.58 9.74 5.22
N ASN A 427 -5.56 9.00 4.74
CA ASN A 427 -6.07 9.13 3.38
C ASN A 427 -7.60 9.12 3.42
N PHE A 428 -8.21 10.05 2.69
CA PHE A 428 -9.64 10.02 2.43
C PHE A 428 -9.89 9.00 1.32
N SER A 429 -10.56 7.92 1.64
CA SER A 429 -10.78 6.79 0.76
C SER A 429 -12.27 6.49 0.62
N GLY A 430 -12.60 5.56 -0.26
CA GLY A 430 -13.95 5.20 -0.61
C GLY A 430 -14.31 5.64 -2.01
N ARG A 431 -15.43 5.15 -2.49
CA ARG A 431 -16.00 5.49 -3.79
C ARG A 431 -17.30 6.24 -3.57
N VAL A 432 -17.41 7.41 -4.19
CA VAL A 432 -18.62 8.23 -4.13
C VAL A 432 -19.78 7.47 -4.79
N PRO A 433 -20.96 7.38 -4.18
CA PRO A 433 -22.13 6.74 -4.77
C PRO A 433 -22.41 7.27 -6.18
N GLY A 434 -22.80 6.39 -7.09
CA GLY A 434 -23.11 6.72 -8.48
C GLY A 434 -21.89 6.99 -9.39
N THR A 435 -20.65 6.80 -8.91
CA THR A 435 -19.43 7.01 -9.73
C THR A 435 -18.81 5.70 -10.24
N GLY A 436 -19.42 4.56 -10.01
CA GLY A 436 -18.88 3.24 -10.31
C GLY A 436 -19.38 2.54 -11.55
N GLY A 437 -20.17 3.15 -12.40
CA GLY A 437 -20.56 2.59 -13.70
C GLY A 437 -21.62 1.48 -13.68
N SER A 438 -22.24 1.16 -12.55
CA SER A 438 -23.45 0.33 -12.44
C SER A 438 -24.59 1.16 -11.84
N GLU A 439 -25.82 0.92 -12.28
CA GLU A 439 -27.00 1.64 -11.78
C GLU A 439 -27.26 1.40 -10.29
N ASP A 440 -26.80 0.26 -9.76
CA ASP A 440 -26.93 -0.14 -8.35
C ASP A 440 -25.66 0.12 -7.52
N ASP A 441 -24.86 1.11 -7.92
CA ASP A 441 -23.61 1.40 -7.22
C ASP A 441 -23.84 2.20 -5.94
N ASP A 442 -24.03 1.51 -4.84
CA ASP A 442 -24.12 2.10 -3.49
C ASP A 442 -22.82 2.81 -3.06
N GLY A 443 -21.76 2.69 -3.86
CA GLY A 443 -20.45 3.22 -3.54
C GLY A 443 -19.78 2.45 -2.40
N GLU A 444 -18.54 2.80 -2.14
CA GLU A 444 -17.83 2.42 -0.92
C GLU A 444 -17.89 3.63 0.02
N PRO A 445 -18.34 3.50 1.27
CA PRO A 445 -18.45 4.64 2.17
C PRO A 445 -17.14 5.43 2.19
N ALA A 446 -17.22 6.71 1.88
CA ALA A 446 -16.07 7.58 1.94
C ALA A 446 -15.71 7.80 3.42
N ARG A 447 -14.45 7.55 3.76
CA ARG A 447 -13.94 7.63 5.12
C ARG A 447 -12.47 7.98 5.16
N TRP A 448 -12.04 8.53 6.27
CA TRP A 448 -10.63 8.66 6.58
C TRP A 448 -10.07 7.31 7.03
N ARG A 449 -8.96 6.91 6.42
CA ARG A 449 -8.21 5.70 6.81
C ARG A 449 -6.80 6.07 7.21
N SER A 450 -6.34 5.51 8.30
CA SER A 450 -4.95 5.61 8.72
C SER A 450 -4.13 4.45 8.16
N ALA A 451 -2.87 4.69 7.88
CA ALA A 451 -1.91 3.69 7.48
C ALA A 451 -0.52 4.04 8.02
N SER A 452 0.26 3.04 8.32
CA SER A 452 1.70 3.15 8.55
C SER A 452 2.43 2.41 7.46
N PHE A 453 3.60 2.92 7.07
CA PHE A 453 4.37 2.38 5.95
C PHE A 453 5.74 1.95 6.45
N VAL A 454 6.02 0.67 6.33
CA VAL A 454 7.29 0.07 6.73
C VAL A 454 7.65 -1.08 5.81
N ALA A 455 8.95 -1.22 5.52
CA ALA A 455 9.52 -2.35 4.80
C ALA A 455 10.74 -2.87 5.56
N VAL A 456 10.89 -4.19 5.64
CA VAL A 456 12.01 -4.84 6.29
C VAL A 456 12.71 -5.80 5.34
N SER A 457 14.03 -5.88 5.47
CA SER A 457 14.86 -6.88 4.82
C SER A 457 15.93 -7.38 5.77
N GLY A 458 16.00 -8.70 5.97
CA GLY A 458 17.10 -9.35 6.66
C GLY A 458 18.38 -9.23 5.86
N LEU A 459 19.49 -9.10 6.54
CA LEU A 459 20.81 -9.08 5.94
C LEU A 459 21.41 -10.48 6.04
N VAL A 460 21.72 -11.07 4.90
CA VAL A 460 22.51 -12.29 4.83
C VAL A 460 23.96 -11.87 4.63
N TYR A 461 24.76 -11.99 5.68
CA TYR A 461 26.20 -11.81 5.58
C TYR A 461 26.89 -13.18 5.65
N ASP A 462 27.59 -13.56 4.59
CA ASP A 462 28.62 -14.61 4.48
C ASP A 462 28.61 -15.73 5.57
N GLY A 463 27.47 -16.44 5.70
CA GLY A 463 27.39 -17.65 6.52
C GLY A 463 27.32 -17.45 8.04
N LEU A 464 27.23 -16.23 8.53
CA LEU A 464 26.89 -15.95 9.92
C LEU A 464 25.38 -15.70 10.01
N ASP A 465 24.71 -16.43 10.90
CA ASP A 465 23.32 -16.21 11.31
C ASP A 465 23.18 -14.90 12.10
N ASP A 466 23.55 -13.80 11.46
CA ASP A 466 23.47 -12.51 12.10
C ASP A 466 21.99 -12.07 12.14
N ALA A 467 21.46 -11.84 13.33
CA ALA A 467 20.10 -11.36 13.56
C ALA A 467 19.92 -9.91 13.06
N THR A 468 20.66 -9.52 12.02
CA THR A 468 20.62 -8.15 11.50
C THR A 468 19.60 -7.98 10.41
N PHE A 469 18.95 -6.81 10.43
CA PHE A 469 17.98 -6.39 9.44
C PHE A 469 18.15 -4.90 9.13
N HIS A 470 17.65 -4.48 7.98
CA HIS A 470 17.32 -3.08 7.71
C HIS A 470 15.80 -2.89 7.75
N ALA A 471 15.35 -1.81 8.37
CA ALA A 471 13.97 -1.38 8.32
C ALA A 471 13.89 0.04 7.74
N ALA A 472 13.13 0.20 6.66
CA ALA A 472 12.79 1.48 6.07
C ALA A 472 11.34 1.82 6.44
N PHE A 473 11.08 3.06 6.86
CA PHE A 473 9.75 3.45 7.33
C PHE A 473 9.48 4.92 7.01
N LYS A 474 8.21 5.25 6.82
CA LYS A 474 7.74 6.62 6.64
C LYS A 474 7.43 7.24 8.01
N ALA A 475 7.93 8.44 8.26
CA ALA A 475 7.71 9.19 9.50
C ALA A 475 7.63 10.69 9.24
N ARG A 476 7.09 11.42 10.23
CA ARG A 476 7.03 12.88 10.22
C ARG A 476 7.84 13.46 11.36
N THR A 477 8.55 14.57 11.08
CA THR A 477 9.26 15.39 12.04
C THR A 477 8.92 16.86 11.76
N GLY A 478 8.19 17.52 12.64
CA GLY A 478 7.67 18.87 12.40
C GLY A 478 6.78 18.91 11.16
N ALA A 479 7.15 19.74 10.20
CA ALA A 479 6.48 19.86 8.89
C ALA A 479 7.05 18.90 7.82
N THR A 480 8.12 18.15 8.13
CA THR A 480 8.82 17.29 7.17
C THR A 480 8.29 15.87 7.23
N ASN A 481 7.84 15.37 6.08
CA ASN A 481 7.60 13.94 5.88
C ASN A 481 8.85 13.30 5.28
N GLY A 482 9.18 12.08 5.70
CA GLY A 482 10.35 11.40 5.18
C GLY A 482 10.25 9.88 5.23
N ILE A 483 11.08 9.23 4.44
CA ILE A 483 11.42 7.81 4.58
C ILE A 483 12.81 7.73 5.19
N TYR A 484 12.90 6.98 6.27
CA TYR A 484 14.12 6.79 7.04
C TYR A 484 14.48 5.32 7.08
N LEU A 485 15.77 5.06 7.20
CA LEU A 485 16.33 3.72 7.27
C LEU A 485 17.09 3.53 8.58
N ARG A 486 16.95 2.37 9.19
CA ARG A 486 17.72 1.96 10.34
C ARG A 486 18.16 0.51 10.24
N ARG A 487 19.41 0.23 10.61
CA ARG A 487 19.92 -1.12 10.79
C ARG A 487 19.66 -1.58 12.23
N GLY A 488 19.10 -2.78 12.40
CA GLY A 488 18.89 -3.44 13.69
C GLY A 488 19.60 -4.80 13.74
N PRO A 489 19.63 -5.46 14.91
CA PRO A 489 19.27 -4.90 16.20
C PRO A 489 20.30 -3.88 16.72
N GLY A 490 19.86 -3.02 17.60
CA GLY A 490 20.72 -2.00 18.21
C GLY A 490 20.34 -0.57 17.77
N ARG A 491 20.94 0.41 18.45
CA ARG A 491 20.66 1.82 18.20
C ARG A 491 21.71 2.40 17.24
N THR A 492 21.58 2.10 15.96
CA THR A 492 22.35 2.83 14.93
C THR A 492 21.70 4.18 14.66
N LYS A 493 22.43 5.11 14.06
CA LYS A 493 21.85 6.37 13.58
C LYS A 493 20.83 6.10 12.46
N PHE A 494 19.79 6.94 12.39
CA PHE A 494 18.89 6.96 11.26
C PHE A 494 19.62 7.50 10.02
N GLN A 495 19.32 6.91 8.88
CA GLN A 495 19.75 7.43 7.58
C GLN A 495 18.51 7.96 6.85
N THR A 496 18.52 9.21 6.47
CA THR A 496 17.49 9.78 5.61
C THR A 496 17.59 9.14 4.22
N VAL A 497 16.47 8.62 3.74
CA VAL A 497 16.31 8.08 2.39
C VAL A 497 15.78 9.17 1.46
N VAL A 498 14.67 9.79 1.83
CA VAL A 498 14.02 10.89 1.16
C VAL A 498 13.22 11.72 2.16
N GLU A 499 13.20 13.03 1.98
CA GLU A 499 12.40 13.97 2.78
C GLU A 499 11.75 15.01 1.87
N THR A 500 10.60 15.56 2.30
CA THR A 500 9.99 16.73 1.64
C THR A 500 10.96 17.90 1.65
N GLY A 501 11.02 18.63 0.51
CA GLY A 501 11.95 19.74 0.30
C GLY A 501 13.33 19.34 -0.23
N MET A 502 13.69 18.04 -0.26
CA MET A 502 14.92 17.60 -0.93
C MET A 502 14.88 17.94 -2.43
N SER A 503 16.06 18.24 -3.00
CA SER A 503 16.19 18.46 -4.44
C SER A 503 15.79 17.22 -5.23
N GLY A 504 14.85 17.37 -6.17
CA GLY A 504 14.40 16.27 -7.04
C GLY A 504 15.51 15.71 -7.91
N THR A 505 16.51 16.54 -8.27
CA THR A 505 17.65 16.10 -9.08
C THR A 505 18.58 15.10 -8.36
N VAL A 506 18.40 14.89 -7.06
CA VAL A 506 19.06 13.78 -6.34
C VAL A 506 18.55 12.43 -6.84
N PHE A 507 17.27 12.34 -7.21
CA PHE A 507 16.60 11.13 -7.68
C PHE A 507 16.61 11.03 -9.21
N ASP A 508 16.33 12.15 -9.87
CA ASP A 508 16.14 12.21 -11.31
C ASP A 508 16.69 13.55 -11.86
N PRO A 509 17.73 13.52 -12.71
CA PRO A 509 18.22 14.74 -13.34
C PRO A 509 17.16 15.51 -14.16
N ALA A 510 16.08 14.84 -14.60
CA ALA A 510 14.96 15.44 -15.33
C ALA A 510 13.91 16.11 -14.42
N ALA A 511 14.08 16.08 -13.09
CA ALA A 511 13.18 16.75 -12.14
C ALA A 511 13.44 18.26 -12.08
N VAL A 512 13.27 18.92 -13.22
CA VAL A 512 13.43 20.37 -13.41
C VAL A 512 12.27 20.92 -14.24
N ALA A 513 11.96 22.19 -14.06
CA ALA A 513 10.99 22.92 -14.87
C ALA A 513 11.65 24.20 -15.41
N SER A 514 11.08 24.80 -16.45
CA SER A 514 11.40 26.16 -16.84
C SER A 514 10.41 27.10 -16.16
N ASP A 515 10.94 28.11 -15.49
CA ASP A 515 10.14 29.21 -14.98
C ASP A 515 9.53 29.97 -16.17
N GLU A 516 8.22 30.19 -16.17
CA GLU A 516 7.52 30.79 -17.31
C GLU A 516 7.86 32.30 -17.51
N GLU A 517 8.24 33.00 -16.44
CA GLU A 517 8.53 34.43 -16.49
C GLU A 517 9.98 34.71 -16.85
N THR A 518 10.92 33.93 -16.28
CA THR A 518 12.36 34.19 -16.43
C THR A 518 13.04 33.28 -17.45
N GLY A 519 12.43 32.13 -17.78
CA GLY A 519 13.02 31.09 -18.62
C GLY A 519 14.17 30.34 -17.93
N GLU A 520 14.39 30.56 -16.64
CA GLU A 520 15.43 29.88 -15.87
C GLU A 520 14.99 28.45 -15.52
N THR A 521 15.98 27.57 -15.38
CA THR A 521 15.73 26.19 -14.94
C THR A 521 15.59 26.15 -13.43
N VAL A 522 14.41 25.73 -12.96
CA VAL A 522 14.09 25.54 -11.54
C VAL A 522 14.11 24.05 -11.20
N VAL A 523 14.82 23.71 -10.14
CA VAL A 523 14.82 22.33 -9.59
C VAL A 523 13.55 22.09 -8.80
N LEU A 524 12.84 21.02 -9.12
CA LEU A 524 11.62 20.64 -8.43
C LEU A 524 11.93 19.99 -7.07
N PRO A 525 11.41 20.51 -5.95
CA PRO A 525 11.60 19.91 -4.64
C PRO A 525 10.71 18.66 -4.48
N VAL A 526 11.12 17.72 -3.64
CA VAL A 526 10.29 16.58 -3.24
C VAL A 526 9.08 17.09 -2.46
N THR A 527 7.89 16.67 -2.88
CA THR A 527 6.61 17.02 -2.24
C THR A 527 5.96 15.83 -1.54
N GLU A 528 6.10 14.62 -2.10
CA GLU A 528 5.50 13.40 -1.55
C GLU A 528 6.40 12.19 -1.84
N MET A 529 6.31 11.17 -0.98
CA MET A 529 7.02 9.91 -1.15
C MET A 529 6.22 8.75 -0.58
N GLY A 530 6.51 7.55 -1.07
CA GLY A 530 5.89 6.33 -0.59
C GLY A 530 6.80 5.11 -0.65
N ILE A 531 6.55 4.19 0.25
CA ILE A 531 7.18 2.88 0.31
C ILE A 531 6.09 1.82 0.57
N GLU A 532 6.16 0.69 -0.12
CA GLU A 532 5.31 -0.48 0.14
C GLU A 532 6.05 -1.47 1.04
N ARG A 533 5.31 -2.33 1.71
CA ARG A 533 5.85 -3.35 2.64
C ARG A 533 6.81 -4.35 1.97
N ASP A 534 6.72 -4.55 0.64
CA ASP A 534 7.68 -5.31 -0.16
C ASP A 534 8.63 -4.41 -0.97
N GLY A 535 8.72 -3.14 -0.62
CA GLY A 535 9.61 -2.17 -1.26
C GLY A 535 11.09 -2.32 -0.87
N PHE A 536 11.43 -3.29 -0.01
CA PHE A 536 12.79 -3.54 0.43
C PHE A 536 13.10 -5.03 0.45
N ARG A 537 14.02 -5.50 -0.39
CA ARG A 537 14.44 -6.91 -0.47
C ARG A 537 15.94 -7.01 -0.71
N GLY A 538 16.63 -7.85 0.10
CA GLY A 538 18.09 -7.88 0.11
C GLY A 538 18.64 -6.50 0.46
N SER A 539 19.49 -5.97 -0.42
CA SER A 539 20.02 -4.60 -0.32
C SER A 539 19.25 -3.58 -1.18
N SER A 540 18.22 -3.99 -1.89
CA SER A 540 17.50 -3.16 -2.86
C SER A 540 16.28 -2.50 -2.22
N LEU A 541 16.28 -1.16 -2.18
CA LEU A 541 15.19 -0.33 -1.67
C LEU A 541 14.57 0.45 -2.83
N VAL A 542 13.26 0.34 -3.00
CA VAL A 542 12.51 1.03 -4.03
C VAL A 542 11.44 1.93 -3.41
N VAL A 543 11.34 3.16 -3.91
CA VAL A 543 10.37 4.17 -3.45
C VAL A 543 9.73 4.88 -4.64
N ASN A 544 8.51 5.37 -4.48
CA ASN A 544 7.98 6.39 -5.38
C ASN A 544 8.19 7.77 -4.77
N VAL A 545 8.50 8.76 -5.62
CA VAL A 545 8.72 10.15 -5.22
C VAL A 545 7.97 11.06 -6.18
N SER A 546 7.25 12.02 -5.63
CA SER A 546 6.66 13.15 -6.36
C SER A 546 7.43 14.42 -6.03
N MET A 547 7.64 15.26 -7.03
CA MET A 547 8.42 16.50 -6.96
C MET A 547 7.63 17.57 -7.68
N GLY A 548 7.62 18.78 -7.18
CA GLY A 548 6.84 19.84 -7.84
C GLY A 548 6.82 21.16 -7.12
N THR A 549 6.30 22.12 -7.86
CA THR A 549 5.85 23.45 -7.42
C THR A 549 4.34 23.55 -7.70
N GLU A 550 3.74 24.70 -7.47
CA GLU A 550 2.33 24.95 -7.83
C GLU A 550 2.09 24.84 -9.35
N GLU A 551 3.12 25.08 -10.17
CA GLU A 551 3.03 25.20 -11.63
C GLU A 551 3.53 23.96 -12.38
N ALA A 552 4.47 23.21 -11.81
CA ALA A 552 5.14 22.09 -12.48
C ALA A 552 5.30 20.88 -11.56
N GLY A 553 5.12 19.69 -12.13
CA GLY A 553 5.24 18.43 -11.40
C GLY A 553 6.02 17.36 -12.16
N TRP A 554 6.81 16.59 -11.42
CA TRP A 554 7.54 15.41 -11.86
C TRP A 554 7.33 14.28 -10.86
N ALA A 555 7.25 13.07 -11.33
CA ALA A 555 7.13 11.92 -10.45
C ALA A 555 7.82 10.70 -11.06
N GLY A 556 8.16 9.75 -10.20
CA GLY A 556 8.78 8.50 -10.64
C GLY A 556 8.91 7.48 -9.54
N ILE A 557 9.45 6.33 -9.93
CA ILE A 557 9.87 5.25 -9.05
C ILE A 557 11.38 5.14 -9.16
N TYR A 558 12.03 5.04 -8.01
CA TYR A 558 13.49 5.09 -7.90
C TYR A 558 13.99 3.93 -7.03
N LEU A 559 15.06 3.29 -7.50
CA LEU A 559 15.75 2.20 -6.84
C LEU A 559 17.09 2.66 -6.31
N THR A 560 17.43 2.27 -5.10
CA THR A 560 18.77 2.42 -4.52
C THR A 560 19.25 1.13 -3.88
N THR A 561 20.56 1.00 -3.70
CA THR A 561 21.19 -0.08 -2.97
C THR A 561 21.67 0.44 -1.61
N VAL A 562 21.17 -0.18 -0.55
CA VAL A 562 21.57 0.05 0.83
C VAL A 562 22.74 -0.88 1.16
N ARG A 563 23.81 -0.34 1.74
CA ARG A 563 25.03 -1.10 2.12
C ARG A 563 25.16 -1.25 3.62
#